data_e65cf3783ba566199440a6b9a735d31e
#
_entry.id   e65cf3783ba566199440a6b9a735d31e
#
_cell.length_a   1.000
_cell.length_b   1.000
_cell.length_c   1.000
_cell.angle_alpha   90.00
_cell.angle_beta   90.00
_cell.angle_gamma   90.00
#
_symmetry.space_group_name_H-M   'P 1'
#
loop_
_entity.id
_entity.type
_entity.pdbx_description
1 polymer ?
#
loop_
_entity_poly.entity_id
_entity_poly.type
_entity_poly.pdbx_seq_one_letter_code
_entity_poly.pdbx_strand_id
1 'polypeptide(L)'
;GGSTRWESVKNALTVIAERHHASFPGEDAVVLVHDGARPLVSNEVILAAAHAAMQADGAIPAIAVTDSLRTAGIDGEPSKAVDRSLLRAVQTPQAFRLSVLEKAYQLPYTPRFTDDASVVEAAGFTGIVLTPGSSENLKITNPSDIIVAEAILRAKGKI
;
A
#
# COMPACT_ATOMS: atom_id res chain seq x y z
N GLY A 1 1.65 1.79 17.76
CA GLY A 1 0.88 2.75 16.97
C GLY A 1 1.44 4.15 17.06
N GLY A 2 0.80 5.12 16.43
CA GLY A 2 1.15 6.53 16.45
C GLY A 2 -0.08 7.39 16.20
N SER A 3 0.07 8.71 16.25
CA SER A 3 -1.01 9.69 16.01
C SER A 3 -1.44 9.75 14.53
N THR A 4 -0.57 9.30 13.64
CA THR A 4 -0.82 9.19 12.20
C THR A 4 -0.48 7.79 11.69
N ARG A 5 -0.95 7.45 10.47
CA ARG A 5 -0.54 6.22 9.78
C ARG A 5 0.98 6.19 9.59
N TRP A 6 1.57 7.30 9.13
CA TRP A 6 3.01 7.43 8.94
C TRP A 6 3.78 7.14 10.23
N GLU A 7 3.38 7.74 11.36
CA GLU A 7 4.05 7.52 12.64
C GLU A 7 3.91 6.07 13.13
N SER A 8 2.75 5.46 12.92
CA SER A 8 2.53 4.05 13.26
C SER A 8 3.47 3.13 12.49
N VAL A 9 3.67 3.38 11.19
CA VAL A 9 4.61 2.62 10.36
C VAL A 9 6.05 2.89 10.80
N LYS A 10 6.43 4.15 11.01
CA LYS A 10 7.77 4.53 11.49
C LYS A 10 8.15 3.82 12.78
N ASN A 11 7.26 3.83 13.77
CA ASN A 11 7.48 3.16 15.05
C ASN A 11 7.66 1.64 14.88
N ALA A 12 6.88 1.01 14.01
CA ALA A 12 7.03 -0.41 13.70
C ALA A 12 8.37 -0.70 13.00
N LEU A 13 8.74 0.13 12.01
CA LEU A 13 9.99 -0.02 11.27
C LEU A 13 11.22 0.07 12.18
N THR A 14 11.23 0.98 13.15
CA THR A 14 12.33 1.09 14.13
C THR A 14 12.57 -0.25 14.83
N VAL A 15 11.50 -0.88 15.34
CA VAL A 15 11.61 -2.16 16.04
C VAL A 15 12.01 -3.31 15.10
N ILE A 16 11.47 -3.31 13.87
CA ILE A 16 11.80 -4.32 12.87
C ILE A 16 13.27 -4.22 12.48
N ALA A 17 13.75 -3.00 12.19
CA ALA A 17 15.14 -2.76 11.79
C ALA A 17 16.13 -3.18 12.89
N GLU A 18 15.90 -2.75 14.14
CA GLU A 18 16.74 -3.15 15.28
C GLU A 18 16.86 -4.68 15.40
N ARG A 19 15.73 -5.39 15.33
CA ARG A 19 15.71 -6.86 15.45
C ARG A 19 16.35 -7.54 14.25
N HIS A 20 16.08 -7.03 13.03
CA HIS A 20 16.63 -7.63 11.82
C HIS A 20 18.15 -7.48 11.78
N HIS A 21 18.68 -6.27 12.02
CA HIS A 21 20.12 -6.03 12.02
C HIS A 21 20.87 -6.79 13.11
N ALA A 22 20.24 -7.04 14.27
CA ALA A 22 20.81 -7.87 15.32
C ALA A 22 20.87 -9.36 14.96
N SER A 23 19.87 -9.85 14.21
CA SER A 23 19.76 -11.29 13.87
C SER A 23 20.40 -11.66 12.54
N PHE A 24 20.43 -10.73 11.58
CA PHE A 24 20.88 -10.92 10.20
C PHE A 24 21.78 -9.77 9.75
N PRO A 25 22.98 -9.62 10.35
CA PRO A 25 23.86 -8.49 10.06
C PRO A 25 24.32 -8.50 8.59
N GLY A 26 24.08 -7.39 7.88
CA GLY A 26 24.46 -7.23 6.47
C GLY A 26 23.47 -7.78 5.47
N GLU A 27 22.39 -8.43 5.90
CA GLU A 27 21.31 -8.86 5.01
C GLU A 27 20.21 -7.79 4.93
N ASP A 28 19.54 -7.69 3.79
CA ASP A 28 18.34 -6.86 3.62
C ASP A 28 17.09 -7.73 3.70
N ALA A 29 15.97 -7.16 4.04
CA ALA A 29 14.70 -7.86 4.15
C ALA A 29 13.63 -7.16 3.32
N VAL A 30 12.60 -7.90 2.91
CA VAL A 30 11.38 -7.31 2.35
C VAL A 30 10.36 -7.11 3.46
N VAL A 31 9.91 -5.88 3.61
CA VAL A 31 8.86 -5.47 4.56
C VAL A 31 7.59 -5.17 3.78
N LEU A 32 6.49 -5.75 4.23
CA LEU A 32 5.16 -5.52 3.67
C LEU A 32 4.33 -4.70 4.66
N VAL A 33 3.90 -3.52 4.24
CA VAL A 33 2.99 -2.67 5.01
C VAL A 33 1.57 -2.90 4.54
N HIS A 34 0.71 -3.37 5.44
CA HIS A 34 -0.65 -3.78 5.10
C HIS A 34 -1.72 -3.08 5.94
N ASP A 35 -2.78 -2.64 5.27
CA ASP A 35 -3.95 -2.07 5.93
C ASP A 35 -4.71 -3.18 6.69
N GLY A 36 -4.84 -3.08 8.01
CA GLY A 36 -5.67 -4.00 8.81
C GLY A 36 -7.15 -4.03 8.39
N ALA A 37 -7.59 -3.01 7.65
CA ALA A 37 -8.93 -2.95 7.07
C ALA A 37 -9.09 -3.72 5.74
N ARG A 38 -8.10 -4.50 5.29
CA ARG A 38 -8.16 -5.37 4.10
C ARG A 38 -7.98 -6.86 4.48
N PRO A 39 -8.94 -7.45 5.18
CA PRO A 39 -8.77 -8.79 5.75
C PRO A 39 -8.79 -9.92 4.72
N LEU A 40 -9.14 -9.64 3.46
CA LEU A 40 -9.33 -10.65 2.42
C LEU A 40 -8.16 -10.73 1.41
N VAL A 41 -7.01 -10.18 1.75
CA VAL A 41 -5.82 -10.29 0.90
C VAL A 41 -5.45 -11.76 0.67
N SER A 42 -5.18 -12.12 -0.59
CA SER A 42 -4.76 -13.48 -0.94
C SER A 42 -3.25 -13.66 -0.89
N ASN A 43 -2.80 -14.91 -0.76
CA ASN A 43 -1.39 -15.25 -0.80
C ASN A 43 -0.73 -14.82 -2.11
N GLU A 44 -1.45 -14.92 -3.23
CA GLU A 44 -0.96 -14.54 -4.56
C GLU A 44 -0.61 -13.05 -4.60
N VAL A 45 -1.47 -12.18 -4.06
CA VAL A 45 -1.21 -10.74 -3.98
C VAL A 45 -0.01 -10.45 -3.08
N ILE A 46 0.08 -11.11 -1.92
CA ILE A 46 1.20 -10.94 -0.98
C ILE A 46 2.52 -11.35 -1.63
N LEU A 47 2.57 -12.54 -2.21
CA LEU A 47 3.78 -13.09 -2.81
C LEU A 47 4.23 -12.31 -4.05
N ALA A 48 3.28 -11.88 -4.90
CA ALA A 48 3.60 -11.05 -6.06
C ALA A 48 4.26 -9.72 -5.66
N ALA A 49 3.72 -9.05 -4.64
CA ALA A 49 4.30 -7.82 -4.13
C ALA A 49 5.68 -8.06 -3.50
N ALA A 50 5.83 -9.11 -2.68
CA ALA A 50 7.09 -9.44 -2.02
C ALA A 50 8.20 -9.74 -3.05
N HIS A 51 7.93 -10.59 -4.05
CA HIS A 51 8.90 -10.95 -5.07
C HIS A 51 9.31 -9.75 -5.93
N ALA A 52 8.37 -8.91 -6.33
CA ALA A 52 8.67 -7.72 -7.12
C ALA A 52 9.53 -6.70 -6.36
N ALA A 53 9.30 -6.53 -5.04
CA ALA A 53 10.09 -5.64 -4.21
C ALA A 53 11.55 -6.07 -4.02
N MET A 54 11.89 -7.33 -4.26
CA MET A 54 13.28 -7.80 -4.27
C MET A 54 14.10 -7.21 -5.42
N GLN A 55 13.45 -6.81 -6.51
CA GLN A 55 14.08 -6.33 -7.75
C GLN A 55 13.81 -4.85 -8.05
N ALA A 56 12.98 -4.20 -7.24
CA ALA A 56 12.53 -2.82 -7.42
C ALA A 56 12.72 -2.02 -6.13
N ASP A 57 12.51 -0.69 -6.19
CA ASP A 57 12.52 0.16 -4.99
C ASP A 57 11.28 -0.09 -4.13
N GLY A 58 10.20 -0.54 -4.75
CA GLY A 58 8.96 -0.94 -4.09
C GLY A 58 7.99 -1.61 -5.06
N ALA A 59 7.01 -2.33 -4.52
CA ALA A 59 5.98 -3.02 -5.29
C ALA A 59 4.61 -2.83 -4.63
N ILE A 60 3.62 -2.46 -5.44
CA ILE A 60 2.28 -2.11 -4.97
C ILE A 60 1.23 -2.87 -5.76
N PRO A 61 0.37 -3.67 -5.11
CA PRO A 61 -0.78 -4.26 -5.77
C PRO A 61 -1.75 -3.18 -6.24
N ALA A 62 -2.23 -3.31 -7.47
CA ALA A 62 -3.16 -2.34 -8.04
C ALA A 62 -4.17 -3.00 -8.97
N ILE A 63 -5.35 -2.38 -9.07
CA ILE A 63 -6.42 -2.78 -9.98
C ILE A 63 -6.77 -1.64 -10.92
N ALA A 64 -7.37 -1.96 -12.06
CA ALA A 64 -7.89 -0.94 -12.97
C ALA A 64 -9.03 -0.15 -12.32
N VAL A 65 -9.11 1.14 -12.62
CA VAL A 65 -10.25 1.97 -12.22
C VAL A 65 -11.41 1.73 -13.18
N THR A 66 -12.54 1.28 -12.66
CA THR A 66 -13.75 0.97 -13.45
C THR A 66 -14.70 2.16 -13.56
N ASP A 67 -14.75 3.02 -12.55
CA ASP A 67 -15.60 4.19 -12.52
C ASP A 67 -15.07 5.34 -13.39
N SER A 68 -15.96 6.20 -13.87
CA SER A 68 -15.59 7.46 -14.49
C SER A 68 -15.12 8.44 -13.43
N LEU A 69 -13.92 8.99 -13.59
CA LEU A 69 -13.32 9.92 -12.65
C LEU A 69 -13.40 11.36 -13.18
N ARG A 70 -13.52 12.30 -12.24
CA ARG A 70 -13.46 13.74 -12.51
C ARG A 70 -12.60 14.41 -11.45
N THR A 71 -11.85 15.45 -11.82
CA THR A 71 -11.27 16.36 -10.83
C THR A 71 -12.39 17.15 -10.18
N ALA A 72 -12.32 17.35 -8.87
CA ALA A 72 -13.19 18.32 -8.20
C ALA A 72 -12.83 19.73 -8.69
N GLY A 73 -13.84 20.55 -8.96
CA GLY A 73 -13.62 21.99 -9.17
C GLY A 73 -13.24 22.65 -7.84
N ILE A 74 -12.31 23.58 -7.89
CA ILE A 74 -11.92 24.40 -6.73
C ILE A 74 -12.53 25.80 -6.94
N ASP A 75 -13.07 26.41 -5.88
CA ASP A 75 -13.60 27.79 -5.90
C ASP A 75 -14.65 28.09 -7.00
N GLY A 76 -15.51 27.11 -7.28
CA GLY A 76 -16.58 27.24 -8.26
C GLY A 76 -16.19 26.91 -9.71
N GLU A 77 -14.96 26.50 -9.95
CA GLU A 77 -14.57 25.98 -11.27
C GLU A 77 -15.29 24.65 -11.60
N PRO A 78 -15.66 24.44 -12.89
CA PRO A 78 -16.28 23.18 -13.29
C PRO A 78 -15.30 21.99 -13.14
N SER A 79 -15.85 20.85 -12.76
CA SER A 79 -15.10 19.59 -12.72
C SER A 79 -14.65 19.17 -14.13
N LYS A 80 -13.52 18.49 -14.24
CA LYS A 80 -12.99 17.98 -15.51
C LYS A 80 -12.92 16.45 -15.50
N ALA A 81 -13.24 15.82 -16.65
CA ALA A 81 -13.05 14.37 -16.81
C ALA A 81 -11.56 14.02 -16.75
N VAL A 82 -11.27 12.89 -16.11
CA VAL A 82 -9.91 12.33 -16.03
C VAL A 82 -9.85 11.06 -16.89
N ASP A 83 -8.80 10.92 -17.69
CA ASP A 83 -8.56 9.67 -18.41
C ASP A 83 -8.13 8.57 -17.43
N ARG A 84 -9.06 7.66 -17.15
CA ARG A 84 -8.83 6.55 -16.23
C ARG A 84 -7.93 5.45 -16.79
N SER A 85 -7.64 5.44 -18.09
CA SER A 85 -6.80 4.40 -18.70
C SER A 85 -5.39 4.37 -18.11
N LEU A 86 -4.89 5.53 -17.67
CA LEU A 86 -3.59 5.70 -17.03
C LEU A 86 -3.63 5.57 -15.49
N LEU A 87 -4.80 5.39 -14.91
CA LEU A 87 -4.97 5.34 -13.47
C LEU A 87 -5.13 3.91 -12.97
N ARG A 88 -4.62 3.68 -11.77
CA ARG A 88 -4.79 2.43 -11.04
C ARG A 88 -5.23 2.74 -9.61
N ALA A 89 -6.15 1.95 -9.10
CA ALA A 89 -6.50 1.97 -7.68
C ALA A 89 -5.49 1.07 -6.94
N VAL A 90 -4.64 1.70 -6.12
CA VAL A 90 -3.60 1.01 -5.37
C VAL A 90 -4.17 0.33 -4.14
N GLN A 91 -3.56 -0.78 -3.78
CA GLN A 91 -3.94 -1.57 -2.63
C GLN A 91 -2.74 -1.80 -1.71
N THR A 92 -2.94 -2.55 -0.64
CA THR A 92 -1.89 -3.09 0.21
C THR A 92 -2.00 -4.62 0.25
N PRO A 93 -0.89 -5.34 0.57
CA PRO A 93 0.36 -4.84 1.15
C PRO A 93 1.22 -4.10 0.12
N GLN A 94 1.81 -2.99 0.54
CA GLN A 94 2.88 -2.34 -0.21
C GLN A 94 4.20 -2.91 0.29
N ALA A 95 5.02 -3.42 -0.62
CA ALA A 95 6.24 -4.14 -0.30
C ALA A 95 7.48 -3.34 -0.70
N PHE A 96 8.47 -3.30 0.19
CA PHE A 96 9.72 -2.57 -0.01
C PHE A 96 10.88 -3.32 0.67
N ARG A 97 12.11 -3.08 0.22
CA ARG A 97 13.27 -3.49 1.01
C ARG A 97 13.34 -2.67 2.29
N LEU A 98 13.77 -3.29 3.39
CA LEU A 98 13.92 -2.62 4.68
C LEU A 98 14.84 -1.40 4.57
N SER A 99 15.97 -1.54 3.88
CA SER A 99 16.93 -0.45 3.63
C SER A 99 16.32 0.77 2.90
N VAL A 100 15.34 0.55 2.02
CA VAL A 100 14.61 1.61 1.32
C VAL A 100 13.67 2.33 2.30
N LEU A 101 12.89 1.57 3.08
CA LEU A 101 11.98 2.16 4.08
C LEU A 101 12.72 2.91 5.17
N GLU A 102 13.85 2.37 5.68
CA GLU A 102 14.66 3.07 6.69
C GLU A 102 15.11 4.44 6.20
N LYS A 103 15.58 4.56 4.95
CA LYS A 103 15.95 5.84 4.36
C LYS A 103 14.75 6.76 4.16
N ALA A 104 13.65 6.23 3.62
CA ALA A 104 12.45 7.01 3.32
C ALA A 104 11.82 7.61 4.58
N TYR A 105 11.73 6.83 5.65
CA TYR A 105 11.16 7.27 6.92
C TYR A 105 12.08 8.15 7.80
N GLN A 106 13.26 8.53 7.30
CA GLN A 106 14.03 9.65 7.87
C GLN A 106 13.43 11.02 7.53
N LEU A 107 12.64 11.11 6.45
CA LEU A 107 11.95 12.35 6.09
C LEU A 107 10.97 12.78 7.20
N PRO A 108 10.81 14.08 7.42
CA PRO A 108 9.76 14.58 8.30
C PRO A 108 8.38 14.31 7.70
N TYR A 109 7.39 14.05 8.56
CA TYR A 109 6.01 13.85 8.11
C TYR A 109 5.47 15.06 7.33
N THR A 110 4.71 14.77 6.30
CA THR A 110 3.90 15.76 5.58
C THR A 110 2.53 15.15 5.23
N PRO A 111 1.44 15.96 5.21
CA PRO A 111 0.11 15.49 4.78
C PRO A 111 0.04 14.94 3.36
N ARG A 112 1.06 15.14 2.54
CA ARG A 112 1.17 14.55 1.19
C ARG A 112 1.47 13.05 1.22
N PHE A 113 1.91 12.52 2.34
CA PHE A 113 2.19 11.09 2.51
C PHE A 113 0.88 10.33 2.71
N THR A 114 0.26 9.94 1.61
CA THR A 114 -1.02 9.21 1.59
C THR A 114 -0.84 7.71 1.82
N ASP A 115 0.33 7.17 1.45
CA ASP A 115 0.71 5.77 1.58
C ASP A 115 2.25 5.64 1.72
N ASP A 116 2.76 4.41 1.84
CA ASP A 116 4.21 4.18 2.01
C ASP A 116 4.97 4.47 0.72
N ALA A 117 4.37 4.23 -0.43
CA ALA A 117 4.96 4.55 -1.72
C ALA A 117 5.25 6.03 -1.87
N SER A 118 4.32 6.90 -1.47
CA SER A 118 4.52 8.35 -1.52
C SER A 118 5.66 8.84 -0.61
N VAL A 119 5.92 8.14 0.50
CA VAL A 119 7.09 8.41 1.35
C VAL A 119 8.38 8.00 0.64
N VAL A 120 8.40 6.82 0.03
CA VAL A 120 9.55 6.27 -0.69
C VAL A 120 9.88 7.13 -1.91
N GLU A 121 8.88 7.56 -2.69
CA GLU A 121 9.06 8.49 -3.82
C GLU A 121 9.62 9.83 -3.37
N ALA A 122 9.11 10.39 -2.28
CA ALA A 122 9.61 11.65 -1.72
C ALA A 122 11.08 11.56 -1.25
N ALA A 123 11.56 10.37 -0.89
CA ALA A 123 12.96 10.10 -0.56
C ALA A 123 13.87 9.92 -1.81
N GLY A 124 13.32 10.07 -3.02
CA GLY A 124 14.06 10.03 -4.28
C GLY A 124 14.13 8.63 -4.93
N PHE A 125 13.43 7.64 -4.42
CA PHE A 125 13.31 6.34 -5.07
C PHE A 125 12.21 6.38 -6.14
N THR A 126 12.53 6.02 -7.38
CA THR A 126 11.60 6.14 -8.52
C THR A 126 11.22 4.79 -9.15
N GLY A 127 11.82 3.71 -8.67
CA GLY A 127 11.62 2.35 -9.18
C GLY A 127 10.47 1.59 -8.51
N ILE A 128 9.32 2.24 -8.25
CA ILE A 128 8.13 1.58 -7.72
C ILE A 128 7.35 0.93 -8.86
N VAL A 129 7.10 -0.37 -8.74
CA VAL A 129 6.36 -1.15 -9.74
C VAL A 129 4.97 -1.55 -9.24
N LEU A 130 4.02 -1.65 -10.18
CA LEU A 130 2.69 -2.17 -9.88
C LEU A 130 2.64 -3.68 -10.09
N THR A 131 2.01 -4.38 -9.14
CA THR A 131 1.74 -5.82 -9.24
C THR A 131 0.24 -6.07 -9.36
N PRO A 132 -0.18 -7.26 -9.82
CA PRO A 132 -1.60 -7.60 -9.86
C PRO A 132 -2.23 -7.52 -8.47
N GLY A 133 -3.27 -6.67 -8.35
CA GLY A 133 -4.17 -6.63 -7.20
C GLY A 133 -5.38 -7.54 -7.39
N SER A 134 -6.33 -7.46 -6.47
CA SER A 134 -7.59 -8.21 -6.54
C SER A 134 -8.77 -7.34 -6.12
N SER A 135 -9.88 -7.41 -6.84
CA SER A 135 -11.13 -6.77 -6.42
C SER A 135 -11.66 -7.29 -5.09
N GLU A 136 -11.30 -8.53 -4.72
CA GLU A 136 -11.66 -9.13 -3.43
C GLU A 136 -10.82 -8.58 -2.27
N ASN A 137 -9.65 -7.99 -2.55
CA ASN A 137 -8.80 -7.32 -1.55
C ASN A 137 -9.36 -5.93 -1.22
N LEU A 138 -10.67 -5.87 -0.94
CA LEU A 138 -11.37 -4.63 -0.62
C LEU A 138 -10.91 -4.06 0.72
N LYS A 139 -10.96 -2.75 0.84
CA LYS A 139 -10.76 -2.05 2.11
C LYS A 139 -12.13 -1.84 2.77
N ILE A 140 -12.31 -2.38 3.96
CA ILE A 140 -13.53 -2.17 4.76
C ILE A 140 -13.48 -0.76 5.33
N THR A 141 -14.27 0.14 4.76
CA THR A 141 -14.36 1.55 5.16
C THR A 141 -15.76 1.95 5.58
N ASN A 142 -16.77 1.22 5.10
CA ASN A 142 -18.18 1.45 5.38
C ASN A 142 -18.85 0.16 5.88
N PRO A 143 -19.98 0.26 6.61
CA PRO A 143 -20.71 -0.94 7.06
C PRO A 143 -21.13 -1.88 5.92
N SER A 144 -21.47 -1.35 4.74
CA SER A 144 -21.79 -2.15 3.54
C SER A 144 -20.64 -3.02 3.06
N ASP A 145 -19.39 -2.61 3.29
CA ASP A 145 -18.22 -3.37 2.86
C ASP A 145 -18.11 -4.70 3.62
N ILE A 146 -18.64 -4.76 4.86
CA ILE A 146 -18.70 -5.99 5.65
C ILE A 146 -19.60 -7.02 4.96
N ILE A 147 -20.75 -6.59 4.44
CA ILE A 147 -21.69 -7.46 3.72
C ILE A 147 -21.02 -8.06 2.48
N VAL A 148 -20.27 -7.22 1.75
CA VAL A 148 -19.52 -7.68 0.57
C VAL A 148 -18.41 -8.67 0.98
N ALA A 149 -17.68 -8.38 2.05
CA ALA A 149 -16.63 -9.26 2.57
C ALA A 149 -17.19 -10.63 3.00
N GLU A 150 -18.32 -10.65 3.71
CA GLU A 150 -19.00 -11.90 4.08
C GLU A 150 -19.46 -12.69 2.85
N ALA A 151 -20.03 -12.02 1.84
CA ALA A 151 -20.45 -12.68 0.60
C ALA A 151 -19.27 -13.35 -0.12
N ILE A 152 -18.09 -12.68 -0.17
CA ILE A 152 -16.86 -13.25 -0.73
C ILE A 152 -16.42 -14.48 0.06
N LEU A 153 -16.45 -14.42 1.39
CA LEU A 153 -16.04 -15.53 2.25
C LEU A 153 -16.98 -16.74 2.09
N ARG A 154 -18.30 -16.52 2.02
CA ARG A 154 -19.30 -17.57 1.74
C ARG A 154 -19.08 -18.23 0.37
N ALA A 155 -18.85 -17.43 -0.66
CA ALA A 155 -18.55 -17.94 -1.99
C ALA A 155 -17.28 -18.81 -2.05
N LYS A 156 -16.34 -18.56 -1.14
CA LYS A 156 -15.10 -19.35 -0.97
C LYS A 156 -15.23 -20.52 0.02
N GLY A 157 -16.39 -20.74 0.61
CA GLY A 157 -16.61 -21.80 1.60
C GLY A 157 -15.81 -21.60 2.89
N LYS A 158 -15.52 -20.35 3.28
CA LYS A 158 -14.75 -20.02 4.48
C LYS A 158 -15.63 -19.68 5.69
N ILE A 159 -16.90 -19.40 5.47
CA ILE A 159 -17.96 -19.23 6.48
C ILE A 159 -19.30 -19.74 5.94
#